data_4295ecc349d74f7bd28a4dde89264785
#
_entry.id   4295ecc349d74f7bd28a4dde89264785
#
_cell.length_a   1.000
_cell.length_b   1.000
_cell.length_c   1.000
_cell.angle_alpha   90.00
_cell.angle_beta   90.00
_cell.angle_gamma   90.00
#
_symmetry.space_group_name_H-M   'P 1'
#
loop_
_entity.id
_entity.type
_entity.pdbx_description
1 polymer ?
#
loop_
_entity_poly.entity_id
_entity_poly.type
_entity_poly.pdbx_seq_one_letter_code
_entity_poly.pdbx_strand_id
1 'polypeptide(L)'
;MAALAYLDHHATTPCDPAVVTAMAPWWSERCGNPSNRLHRPALEAAAAVELARSRVAAAVGGSSEGVIFTSGATEAANLALKGVAEAAEERGDPRRELVTLATEHRAVLDPLAWLGRRGFRVRVLPVQPHGLLDLERLREAVGPQTLLVSVMAANNEIGVLQPLAAIGSLCRERGALFHCDAAQAVGHIPLAMEELGVDLLGLSGHKLFGPKGVGALIRRPGVALAPQQHGGGQEGGLRAGTAAVPLIVGLQVALELALADREQRAARLSALRDRLWQALAELGGISLNGDRGQRLPHNLNVCVGGVDGTRLHGLLRRRIAVSSGSACSQGSPSHVLAALGRSRAEAAAAIRFGLGRGSGEAEIETAIEAVREAVAALRRGP
;
A
#
# COMPACT_ATOMS: atom_id res chain seq x y z
N MET A 1 9.89 -23.79 -22.69
CA MET A 1 9.33 -22.42 -22.68
C MET A 1 10.18 -21.60 -21.71
N ALA A 2 10.64 -20.40 -22.09
CA ALA A 2 11.31 -19.51 -21.16
C ALA A 2 10.37 -19.21 -19.98
N ALA A 3 10.89 -19.11 -18.75
CA ALA A 3 10.11 -18.80 -17.58
C ALA A 3 9.49 -17.40 -17.73
N LEU A 4 8.24 -17.22 -17.31
CA LEU A 4 7.56 -15.94 -17.30
C LEU A 4 8.26 -15.00 -16.31
N ALA A 5 8.72 -13.83 -16.75
CA ALA A 5 9.29 -12.84 -15.84
C ALA A 5 8.15 -12.17 -15.04
N TYR A 6 8.15 -12.35 -13.71
CA TYR A 6 7.14 -11.79 -12.84
C TYR A 6 7.53 -10.38 -12.37
N LEU A 7 6.89 -9.37 -12.93
CA LEU A 7 7.13 -7.96 -12.65
C LEU A 7 5.83 -7.23 -12.19
N ASP A 8 4.99 -7.93 -11.41
CA ASP A 8 3.75 -7.37 -10.85
C ASP A 8 3.70 -7.41 -9.31
N HIS A 9 4.86 -7.16 -8.68
CA HIS A 9 4.98 -7.21 -7.22
C HIS A 9 4.17 -6.13 -6.48
N HIS A 10 3.72 -5.08 -7.17
CA HIS A 10 2.78 -4.12 -6.61
C HIS A 10 1.35 -4.68 -6.47
N ALA A 11 0.97 -5.67 -7.27
CA ALA A 11 -0.32 -6.34 -7.11
C ALA A 11 -0.27 -7.32 -5.93
N THR A 12 0.72 -8.19 -5.90
CA THR A 12 0.99 -9.13 -4.79
C THR A 12 2.39 -9.70 -4.94
N THR A 13 2.97 -10.17 -3.84
CA THR A 13 4.26 -10.86 -3.87
C THR A 13 4.09 -12.35 -3.56
N PRO A 14 4.99 -13.24 -4.02
CA PRO A 14 5.07 -14.60 -3.49
C PRO A 14 5.43 -14.53 -2.00
N CYS A 15 4.91 -15.49 -1.21
CA CYS A 15 5.33 -15.61 0.17
C CYS A 15 6.77 -16.13 0.24
N ASP A 16 7.61 -15.49 1.06
CA ASP A 16 9.00 -15.91 1.23
C ASP A 16 9.08 -17.30 1.87
N PRO A 17 9.95 -18.23 1.40
CA PRO A 17 10.08 -19.55 1.99
C PRO A 17 10.35 -19.56 3.50
N ALA A 18 11.14 -18.61 4.02
CA ALA A 18 11.38 -18.48 5.45
C ALA A 18 10.11 -18.10 6.21
N VAL A 19 9.26 -17.27 5.62
CA VAL A 19 7.93 -16.92 6.17
C VAL A 19 7.04 -18.15 6.21
N VAL A 20 6.97 -18.90 5.10
CA VAL A 20 6.19 -20.16 5.04
C VAL A 20 6.63 -21.14 6.12
N THR A 21 7.95 -21.32 6.28
CA THR A 21 8.53 -22.19 7.32
C THR A 21 8.16 -21.73 8.74
N ALA A 22 8.20 -20.43 9.01
CA ALA A 22 7.83 -19.88 10.32
C ALA A 22 6.34 -20.05 10.64
N MET A 23 5.48 -19.99 9.62
CA MET A 23 4.04 -20.19 9.76
C MET A 23 3.64 -21.66 9.99
N ALA A 24 4.40 -22.60 9.42
CA ALA A 24 4.01 -24.00 9.32
C ALA A 24 3.59 -24.64 10.67
N PRO A 25 4.33 -24.52 11.79
CA PRO A 25 3.95 -25.14 13.06
C PRO A 25 2.61 -24.66 13.62
N TRP A 26 2.22 -23.44 13.30
CA TRP A 26 1.02 -22.80 13.84
C TRP A 26 -0.29 -23.28 13.21
N TRP A 27 -0.21 -24.05 12.13
CA TRP A 27 -1.38 -24.61 11.47
C TRP A 27 -1.90 -25.88 12.15
N SER A 28 -1.00 -26.68 12.77
CA SER A 28 -1.36 -27.98 13.33
C SER A 28 -0.71 -28.25 14.71
N GLU A 29 0.61 -28.09 14.84
CA GLU A 29 1.34 -28.47 16.03
C GLU A 29 1.10 -27.50 17.21
N ARG A 30 1.02 -26.19 16.94
CA ARG A 30 0.84 -25.10 17.91
C ARG A 30 -0.53 -24.45 17.75
N CYS A 31 -1.59 -25.24 17.77
CA CYS A 31 -2.97 -24.84 17.44
C CYS A 31 -3.70 -24.09 18.58
N GLY A 32 -3.00 -23.58 19.61
CA GLY A 32 -3.62 -22.91 20.76
C GLY A 32 -4.37 -21.63 20.38
N ASN A 33 -5.56 -21.42 20.98
CA ASN A 33 -6.27 -20.14 20.86
C ASN A 33 -5.66 -19.12 21.83
N PRO A 34 -5.06 -18.00 21.37
CA PRO A 34 -4.37 -17.03 22.21
C PRO A 34 -5.26 -16.30 23.21
N SER A 35 -6.58 -16.35 23.05
CA SER A 35 -7.53 -15.78 24.01
C SER A 35 -7.74 -16.65 25.25
N ASN A 36 -7.34 -17.92 25.21
CA ASN A 36 -7.41 -18.81 26.35
C ASN A 36 -6.11 -18.71 27.19
N ARG A 37 -6.25 -18.54 28.50
CA ARG A 37 -5.11 -18.39 29.44
C ARG A 37 -4.88 -19.58 30.34
N LEU A 38 -5.58 -20.72 30.12
CA LEU A 38 -5.62 -21.83 31.03
C LEU A 38 -4.61 -22.96 30.73
N HIS A 39 -4.06 -23.01 29.51
CA HIS A 39 -3.18 -24.11 29.11
C HIS A 39 -2.02 -23.65 28.22
N ARG A 40 -0.92 -24.40 28.28
CA ARG A 40 0.35 -24.07 27.65
C ARG A 40 0.25 -23.76 26.15
N PRO A 41 -0.43 -24.52 25.27
CA PRO A 41 -0.54 -24.19 23.85
C PRO A 41 -1.15 -22.80 23.59
N ALA A 42 -2.14 -22.38 24.39
CA ALA A 42 -2.74 -21.06 24.27
C ALA A 42 -1.80 -19.94 24.72
N LEU A 43 -1.04 -20.16 25.80
CA LEU A 43 -0.03 -19.20 26.29
C LEU A 43 1.10 -19.02 25.27
N GLU A 44 1.54 -20.11 24.61
CA GLU A 44 2.54 -20.04 23.53
C GLU A 44 2.00 -19.23 22.34
N ALA A 45 0.75 -19.44 21.93
CA ALA A 45 0.10 -18.67 20.87
C ALA A 45 -0.04 -17.18 21.24
N ALA A 46 -0.44 -16.90 22.49
CA ALA A 46 -0.52 -15.51 22.97
C ALA A 46 0.85 -14.83 22.95
N ALA A 47 1.90 -15.50 23.42
CA ALA A 47 3.26 -14.97 23.40
C ALA A 47 3.75 -14.67 21.97
N ALA A 48 3.43 -15.55 21.00
CA ALA A 48 3.78 -15.32 19.60
C ALA A 48 3.06 -14.11 19.01
N VAL A 49 1.77 -13.91 19.33
CA VAL A 49 1.00 -12.73 18.89
C VAL A 49 1.58 -11.45 19.49
N GLU A 50 1.92 -11.45 20.80
CA GLU A 50 2.49 -10.28 21.47
C GLU A 50 3.91 -9.95 20.95
N LEU A 51 4.74 -10.96 20.67
CA LEU A 51 6.03 -10.75 20.01
C LEU A 51 5.84 -10.10 18.63
N ALA A 52 4.93 -10.63 17.83
CA ALA A 52 4.62 -10.07 16.52
C ALA A 52 4.12 -8.62 16.63
N ARG A 53 3.26 -8.33 17.59
CA ARG A 53 2.75 -6.98 17.89
C ARG A 53 3.88 -6.01 18.18
N SER A 54 4.81 -6.39 19.05
CA SER A 54 5.99 -5.58 19.38
C SER A 54 6.89 -5.34 18.19
N ARG A 55 7.13 -6.36 17.35
CA ARG A 55 7.96 -6.24 16.13
C ARG A 55 7.32 -5.36 15.06
N VAL A 56 6.01 -5.49 14.86
CA VAL A 56 5.26 -4.63 13.92
C VAL A 56 5.30 -3.18 14.38
N ALA A 57 5.09 -2.91 15.66
CA ALA A 57 5.19 -1.56 16.21
C ALA A 57 6.57 -0.96 16.01
N ALA A 58 7.63 -1.69 16.38
CA ALA A 58 9.01 -1.23 16.26
C ALA A 58 9.40 -0.91 14.81
N ALA A 59 8.90 -1.67 13.84
CA ALA A 59 9.19 -1.50 12.41
C ALA A 59 8.74 -0.15 11.85
N VAL A 60 7.77 0.50 12.47
CA VAL A 60 7.21 1.80 12.03
C VAL A 60 7.31 2.90 13.10
N GLY A 61 8.11 2.66 14.16
CA GLY A 61 8.25 3.61 15.27
C GLY A 61 6.93 3.89 16.01
N GLY A 62 6.07 2.87 16.12
CA GLY A 62 4.80 2.93 16.83
C GLY A 62 4.84 2.26 18.20
N SER A 63 3.71 2.32 18.94
CA SER A 63 3.52 1.59 20.21
C SER A 63 2.89 0.23 20.00
N SER A 64 3.34 -0.80 20.72
CA SER A 64 2.74 -2.13 20.69
C SER A 64 1.24 -2.11 21.05
N GLU A 65 0.84 -1.27 22.02
CA GLU A 65 -0.57 -1.08 22.40
C GLU A 65 -1.43 -0.49 21.28
N GLY A 66 -0.80 0.16 20.32
CA GLY A 66 -1.47 0.75 19.15
C GLY A 66 -1.70 -0.21 18.00
N VAL A 67 -1.04 -1.37 17.98
CA VAL A 67 -1.16 -2.34 16.90
C VAL A 67 -2.48 -3.09 16.99
N ILE A 68 -3.22 -3.14 15.88
CA ILE A 68 -4.46 -3.90 15.71
C ILE A 68 -4.29 -4.77 14.48
N PHE A 69 -4.26 -6.10 14.64
CA PHE A 69 -4.16 -7.01 13.51
C PHE A 69 -5.47 -7.05 12.72
N THR A 70 -5.36 -6.99 11.40
CA THR A 70 -6.47 -6.97 10.45
C THR A 70 -6.27 -8.04 9.37
N SER A 71 -7.24 -8.22 8.49
CA SER A 71 -7.11 -9.09 7.32
C SER A 71 -6.28 -8.50 6.16
N GLY A 72 -5.86 -7.23 6.28
CA GLY A 72 -5.07 -6.51 5.28
C GLY A 72 -5.31 -5.01 5.34
N ALA A 73 -4.66 -4.26 4.44
CA ALA A 73 -4.74 -2.80 4.39
C ALA A 73 -6.17 -2.28 4.17
N THR A 74 -7.02 -3.00 3.43
CA THR A 74 -8.41 -2.59 3.23
C THR A 74 -9.20 -2.56 4.54
N GLU A 75 -9.07 -3.58 5.38
CA GLU A 75 -9.70 -3.59 6.71
C GLU A 75 -9.06 -2.51 7.61
N ALA A 76 -7.74 -2.36 7.58
CA ALA A 76 -7.03 -1.33 8.33
C ALA A 76 -7.52 0.08 7.98
N ALA A 77 -7.68 0.41 6.69
CA ALA A 77 -8.19 1.69 6.23
C ALA A 77 -9.67 1.91 6.65
N ASN A 78 -10.53 0.88 6.54
CA ASN A 78 -11.92 0.98 7.00
C ASN A 78 -11.98 1.24 8.52
N LEU A 79 -11.18 0.51 9.31
CA LEU A 79 -11.12 0.69 10.76
C LEU A 79 -10.59 2.10 11.12
N ALA A 80 -9.56 2.58 10.42
CA ALA A 80 -9.03 3.92 10.66
C ALA A 80 -10.06 5.00 10.33
N LEU A 81 -10.59 5.02 9.10
CA LEU A 81 -11.43 6.11 8.61
C LEU A 81 -12.81 6.13 9.28
N LYS A 82 -13.49 4.98 9.26
CA LYS A 82 -14.83 4.84 9.84
C LYS A 82 -14.77 4.84 11.35
N GLY A 83 -13.78 4.14 11.94
CA GLY A 83 -13.61 4.07 13.38
C GLY A 83 -13.32 5.44 14.02
N VAL A 84 -12.51 6.30 13.37
CA VAL A 84 -12.29 7.69 13.81
C VAL A 84 -13.58 8.50 13.70
N ALA A 85 -14.28 8.41 12.57
CA ALA A 85 -15.50 9.17 12.33
C ALA A 85 -16.60 8.83 13.34
N GLU A 86 -16.86 7.55 13.56
CA GLU A 86 -17.87 7.07 14.53
C GLU A 86 -17.48 7.40 15.98
N ALA A 87 -16.20 7.20 16.35
CA ALA A 87 -15.72 7.59 17.69
C ALA A 87 -15.80 9.11 17.94
N ALA A 88 -15.66 9.93 16.91
CA ALA A 88 -15.87 11.38 17.00
C ALA A 88 -17.36 11.71 17.22
N GLU A 89 -18.26 11.04 16.50
CA GLU A 89 -19.72 11.20 16.69
C GLU A 89 -20.15 10.80 18.11
N GLU A 90 -19.71 9.65 18.60
CA GLU A 90 -20.03 9.15 19.95
C GLU A 90 -19.58 10.09 21.07
N ARG A 91 -18.48 10.84 20.85
CA ARG A 91 -17.94 11.82 21.80
C ARG A 91 -18.50 13.23 21.62
N GLY A 92 -19.39 13.45 20.68
CA GLY A 92 -19.94 14.76 20.36
C GLY A 92 -18.94 15.73 19.75
N ASP A 93 -17.86 15.25 19.11
CA ASP A 93 -16.92 16.10 18.37
C ASP A 93 -17.65 16.74 17.19
N PRO A 94 -17.66 18.08 17.06
CA PRO A 94 -18.41 18.76 16.00
C PRO A 94 -17.74 18.67 14.62
N ARG A 95 -16.48 18.23 14.55
CA ARG A 95 -15.74 18.19 13.29
C ARG A 95 -16.32 17.14 12.33
N ARG A 96 -16.54 17.53 11.10
CA ARG A 96 -17.20 16.68 10.08
C ARG A 96 -16.48 16.71 8.73
N GLU A 97 -15.27 17.25 8.66
CA GLU A 97 -14.54 17.34 7.40
C GLU A 97 -13.41 16.30 7.35
N LEU A 98 -13.31 15.61 6.20
CA LEU A 98 -12.28 14.60 5.89
C LEU A 98 -11.59 15.02 4.60
N VAL A 99 -10.25 14.99 4.59
CA VAL A 99 -9.44 15.42 3.44
C VAL A 99 -8.63 14.24 2.91
N THR A 100 -8.57 14.06 1.60
CA THR A 100 -7.80 12.98 0.95
C THR A 100 -7.35 13.37 -0.46
N LEU A 101 -6.61 12.48 -1.15
CA LEU A 101 -6.14 12.70 -2.51
C LEU A 101 -6.93 11.90 -3.55
N ALA A 102 -7.02 12.43 -4.76
CA ALA A 102 -7.66 11.73 -5.88
C ALA A 102 -6.92 10.45 -6.31
N THR A 103 -5.67 10.29 -5.90
CA THR A 103 -4.82 9.14 -6.22
C THR A 103 -4.81 8.06 -5.16
N GLU A 104 -5.60 8.20 -4.08
CA GLU A 104 -5.71 7.18 -3.04
C GLU A 104 -6.25 5.85 -3.58
N HIS A 105 -5.91 4.76 -2.87
CA HIS A 105 -6.49 3.47 -3.18
C HIS A 105 -8.00 3.44 -2.88
N ARG A 106 -8.76 2.58 -3.57
CA ARG A 106 -10.20 2.40 -3.33
C ARG A 106 -10.53 2.06 -1.88
N ALA A 107 -9.64 1.36 -1.19
CA ALA A 107 -9.77 1.08 0.25
C ALA A 107 -9.87 2.33 1.14
N VAL A 108 -9.44 3.50 0.62
CA VAL A 108 -9.57 4.83 1.26
C VAL A 108 -10.72 5.61 0.65
N LEU A 109 -10.80 5.71 -0.68
CA LEU A 109 -11.81 6.52 -1.37
C LEU A 109 -13.24 6.03 -1.12
N ASP A 110 -13.48 4.72 -1.14
CA ASP A 110 -14.83 4.17 -1.00
C ASP A 110 -15.38 4.29 0.44
N PRO A 111 -14.61 4.03 1.53
CA PRO A 111 -15.05 4.36 2.89
C PRO A 111 -15.31 5.86 3.09
N LEU A 112 -14.47 6.74 2.53
CA LEU A 112 -14.71 8.18 2.61
C LEU A 112 -15.99 8.59 1.86
N ALA A 113 -16.25 8.04 0.68
CA ALA A 113 -17.49 8.26 -0.04
C ALA A 113 -18.72 7.74 0.75
N TRP A 114 -18.56 6.63 1.47
CA TRP A 114 -19.60 6.12 2.37
C TRP A 114 -19.84 7.07 3.54
N LEU A 115 -18.80 7.61 4.18
CA LEU A 115 -18.90 8.62 5.23
C LEU A 115 -19.56 9.92 4.71
N GLY A 116 -19.26 10.31 3.46
CA GLY A 116 -19.92 11.43 2.81
C GLY A 116 -21.46 11.31 2.77
N ARG A 117 -21.96 10.09 2.53
CA ARG A 117 -23.42 9.81 2.59
C ARG A 117 -24.00 9.83 4.02
N ARG A 118 -23.14 9.82 5.04
CA ARG A 118 -23.50 9.87 6.46
C ARG A 118 -23.32 11.25 7.11
N GLY A 119 -23.13 12.29 6.29
CA GLY A 119 -23.07 13.66 6.76
C GLY A 119 -21.67 14.24 6.97
N PHE A 120 -20.60 13.47 6.67
CA PHE A 120 -19.25 14.02 6.63
C PHE A 120 -18.99 14.77 5.32
N ARG A 121 -18.27 15.88 5.39
CA ARG A 121 -17.79 16.60 4.20
C ARG A 121 -16.46 16.03 3.75
N VAL A 122 -16.42 15.38 2.61
CA VAL A 122 -15.21 14.80 2.04
C VAL A 122 -14.62 15.75 0.99
N ARG A 123 -13.37 16.18 1.21
CA ARG A 123 -12.58 16.93 0.23
C ARG A 123 -11.55 16.02 -0.40
N VAL A 124 -11.71 15.74 -1.69
CA VAL A 124 -10.75 14.99 -2.50
C VAL A 124 -9.90 15.98 -3.27
N LEU A 125 -8.64 16.13 -2.87
CA LEU A 125 -7.70 17.06 -3.49
C LEU A 125 -7.10 16.46 -4.75
N PRO A 126 -6.93 17.25 -5.82
CA PRO A 126 -6.15 16.84 -6.97
C PRO A 126 -4.67 16.75 -6.61
N VAL A 127 -3.92 16.01 -7.42
CA VAL A 127 -2.45 15.97 -7.37
C VAL A 127 -1.87 16.78 -8.53
N GLN A 128 -0.59 17.11 -8.45
CA GLN A 128 0.15 17.69 -9.57
C GLN A 128 0.31 16.67 -10.71
N PRO A 129 0.61 17.07 -11.95
CA PRO A 129 0.72 16.14 -13.10
C PRO A 129 1.75 15.01 -12.92
N HIS A 130 2.72 15.17 -12.02
CA HIS A 130 3.69 14.17 -11.62
C HIS A 130 3.28 13.37 -10.36
N GLY A 131 2.06 13.57 -9.84
CA GLY A 131 1.45 12.75 -8.80
C GLY A 131 1.74 13.18 -7.36
N LEU A 132 2.53 14.23 -7.13
CA LEU A 132 2.75 14.79 -5.80
C LEU A 132 1.57 15.65 -5.35
N LEU A 133 1.30 15.65 -4.06
CA LEU A 133 0.40 16.59 -3.41
C LEU A 133 0.97 18.01 -3.48
N ASP A 134 0.11 18.98 -3.77
CA ASP A 134 0.38 20.39 -3.57
C ASP A 134 0.11 20.76 -2.10
N LEU A 135 1.17 21.09 -1.36
CA LEU A 135 1.09 21.38 0.07
C LEU A 135 0.31 22.67 0.37
N GLU A 136 0.30 23.67 -0.54
CA GLU A 136 -0.49 24.87 -0.34
C GLU A 136 -1.99 24.57 -0.47
N ARG A 137 -2.37 23.75 -1.42
CA ARG A 137 -3.77 23.25 -1.52
C ARG A 137 -4.18 22.46 -0.28
N LEU A 138 -3.28 21.64 0.27
CA LEU A 138 -3.56 20.95 1.52
C LEU A 138 -3.75 21.95 2.68
N ARG A 139 -2.88 22.95 2.78
CA ARG A 139 -2.95 24.03 3.81
C ARG A 139 -4.29 24.79 3.76
N GLU A 140 -4.79 25.08 2.56
CA GLU A 140 -6.08 25.71 2.34
C GLU A 140 -7.26 24.81 2.68
N ALA A 141 -7.10 23.49 2.48
CA ALA A 141 -8.15 22.52 2.71
C ALA A 141 -8.31 22.11 4.18
N VAL A 142 -7.21 22.11 4.95
CA VAL A 142 -7.21 21.68 6.36
C VAL A 142 -7.52 22.85 7.27
N GLY A 143 -8.68 22.83 7.93
CA GLY A 143 -9.15 23.89 8.81
C GLY A 143 -9.72 23.36 10.14
N PRO A 144 -10.35 24.25 10.96
CA PRO A 144 -10.87 23.88 12.28
C PRO A 144 -11.92 22.77 12.29
N GLN A 145 -12.59 22.56 11.15
CA GLN A 145 -13.61 21.51 10.98
C GLN A 145 -13.02 20.17 10.49
N THR A 146 -11.72 20.15 10.16
CA THR A 146 -11.06 18.93 9.66
C THR A 146 -10.82 17.96 10.81
N LEU A 147 -11.46 16.79 10.74
CA LEU A 147 -11.27 15.69 11.68
C LEU A 147 -10.04 14.86 11.32
N LEU A 148 -9.91 14.52 10.03
CA LEU A 148 -8.90 13.60 9.55
C LEU A 148 -8.42 13.97 8.15
N VAL A 149 -7.10 13.85 7.95
CA VAL A 149 -6.44 13.84 6.64
C VAL A 149 -5.98 12.41 6.36
N SER A 150 -6.25 11.88 5.17
CA SER A 150 -5.81 10.56 4.76
C SER A 150 -5.00 10.64 3.48
N VAL A 151 -3.68 10.31 3.56
CA VAL A 151 -2.76 10.33 2.42
C VAL A 151 -1.88 9.09 2.46
N MET A 152 -1.80 8.36 1.35
CA MET A 152 -0.92 7.21 1.22
C MET A 152 0.55 7.60 1.22
N ALA A 153 1.41 6.76 1.80
CA ALA A 153 2.85 6.99 1.78
C ALA A 153 3.44 6.85 0.37
N ALA A 154 2.95 5.85 -0.36
CA ALA A 154 3.42 5.53 -1.71
C ALA A 154 2.26 5.05 -2.59
N ASN A 155 2.16 5.57 -3.80
CA ASN A 155 1.10 5.16 -4.70
C ASN A 155 1.39 3.79 -5.34
N ASN A 156 0.40 2.91 -5.35
CA ASN A 156 0.50 1.54 -5.83
C ASN A 156 0.61 1.40 -7.36
N GLU A 157 0.27 2.44 -8.12
CA GLU A 157 0.34 2.44 -9.59
C GLU A 157 1.60 3.15 -10.08
N ILE A 158 1.78 4.39 -9.69
CA ILE A 158 2.85 5.27 -10.18
C ILE A 158 4.08 5.34 -9.26
N GLY A 159 4.01 4.72 -8.09
CA GLY A 159 5.14 4.64 -7.13
C GLY A 159 5.49 5.93 -6.40
N VAL A 160 4.79 7.03 -6.65
CA VAL A 160 5.12 8.35 -6.08
C VAL A 160 5.02 8.34 -4.57
N LEU A 161 6.05 8.87 -3.92
CA LEU A 161 6.16 9.05 -2.47
C LEU A 161 5.64 10.43 -2.08
N GLN A 162 4.69 10.50 -1.16
CA GLN A 162 4.14 11.76 -0.68
C GLN A 162 5.02 12.37 0.45
N PRO A 163 5.03 13.69 0.62
CA PRO A 163 5.86 14.39 1.60
C PRO A 163 5.27 14.28 3.02
N LEU A 164 5.28 13.06 3.60
CA LEU A 164 4.57 12.71 4.85
C LEU A 164 4.91 13.63 6.02
N ALA A 165 6.19 13.99 6.21
CA ALA A 165 6.60 14.85 7.32
C ALA A 165 5.96 16.24 7.25
N ALA A 166 5.86 16.82 6.06
CA ALA A 166 5.20 18.11 5.86
C ALA A 166 3.68 18.02 6.07
N ILE A 167 3.07 16.91 5.62
CA ILE A 167 1.64 16.63 5.84
C ILE A 167 1.36 16.47 7.34
N GLY A 168 2.14 15.65 8.05
CA GLY A 168 1.97 15.42 9.49
C GLY A 168 2.19 16.67 10.32
N SER A 169 3.18 17.50 9.95
CA SER A 169 3.40 18.80 10.59
C SER A 169 2.18 19.71 10.47
N LEU A 170 1.62 19.82 9.25
CA LEU A 170 0.41 20.60 9.01
C LEU A 170 -0.80 20.05 9.77
N CYS A 171 -1.00 18.74 9.77
CA CYS A 171 -2.10 18.10 10.52
C CYS A 171 -2.00 18.41 12.02
N ARG A 172 -0.80 18.29 12.59
CA ARG A 172 -0.54 18.61 14.00
C ARG A 172 -0.79 20.07 14.31
N GLU A 173 -0.33 21.00 13.46
CA GLU A 173 -0.58 22.45 13.58
C GLU A 173 -2.08 22.77 13.60
N ARG A 174 -2.86 22.07 12.79
CA ARG A 174 -4.31 22.28 12.62
C ARG A 174 -5.18 21.45 13.57
N GLY A 175 -4.59 20.56 14.36
CA GLY A 175 -5.32 19.64 15.24
C GLY A 175 -6.13 18.56 14.52
N ALA A 176 -5.83 18.28 13.26
CA ALA A 176 -6.42 17.19 12.49
C ALA A 176 -5.64 15.89 12.71
N LEU A 177 -6.32 14.73 12.70
CA LEU A 177 -5.64 13.44 12.69
C LEU A 177 -5.05 13.14 11.31
N PHE A 178 -3.93 12.41 11.28
CA PHE A 178 -3.29 11.98 10.04
C PHE A 178 -3.29 10.45 9.91
N HIS A 179 -4.05 9.94 8.94
CA HIS A 179 -4.01 8.54 8.50
C HIS A 179 -3.11 8.38 7.30
N CYS A 180 -2.21 7.38 7.36
CA CYS A 180 -1.30 7.02 6.27
C CYS A 180 -1.54 5.58 5.82
N ASP A 181 -2.02 5.39 4.57
CA ASP A 181 -1.96 4.07 3.93
C ASP A 181 -0.51 3.79 3.52
N ALA A 182 0.17 2.91 4.26
CA ALA A 182 1.56 2.54 4.04
C ALA A 182 1.72 1.15 3.40
N ALA A 183 0.65 0.59 2.81
CA ALA A 183 0.65 -0.76 2.23
C ALA A 183 1.77 -0.98 1.21
N GLN A 184 2.14 0.03 0.44
CA GLN A 184 3.23 -0.05 -0.55
C GLN A 184 4.58 0.45 -0.02
N ALA A 185 4.63 1.03 1.17
CA ALA A 185 5.79 1.75 1.67
C ALA A 185 6.55 1.00 2.77
N VAL A 186 5.82 0.34 3.69
CA VAL A 186 6.42 -0.41 4.80
C VAL A 186 7.39 -1.47 4.27
N GLY A 187 8.59 -1.53 4.85
CA GLY A 187 9.66 -2.42 4.42
C GLY A 187 10.40 -2.00 3.15
N HIS A 188 9.93 -0.98 2.42
CA HIS A 188 10.57 -0.46 1.20
C HIS A 188 11.25 0.88 1.40
N ILE A 189 10.68 1.74 2.26
CA ILE A 189 11.26 3.03 2.66
C ILE A 189 11.28 3.15 4.19
N PRO A 190 12.11 4.03 4.78
CA PRO A 190 12.04 4.33 6.20
C PRO A 190 10.68 4.96 6.56
N LEU A 191 10.08 4.48 7.64
CA LEU A 191 8.84 5.04 8.20
C LEU A 191 8.98 5.07 9.71
N ALA A 192 8.82 6.25 10.31
CA ALA A 192 8.76 6.46 11.74
C ALA A 192 7.55 7.34 12.05
N MET A 193 6.47 6.73 12.56
CA MET A 193 5.16 7.38 12.75
C MET A 193 5.27 8.68 13.54
N GLU A 194 6.06 8.69 14.62
CA GLU A 194 6.21 9.86 15.49
C GLU A 194 6.89 11.02 14.77
N GLU A 195 8.00 10.76 14.07
CA GLU A 195 8.74 11.77 13.29
C GLU A 195 7.91 12.33 12.14
N LEU A 196 7.14 11.44 11.48
CA LEU A 196 6.28 11.80 10.35
C LEU A 196 4.95 12.43 10.79
N GLY A 197 4.65 12.47 12.10
CA GLY A 197 3.37 12.99 12.62
C GLY A 197 2.16 12.15 12.23
N VAL A 198 2.34 10.85 11.99
CA VAL A 198 1.26 9.93 11.61
C VAL A 198 0.55 9.43 12.86
N ASP A 199 -0.78 9.55 12.89
CA ASP A 199 -1.63 9.08 13.98
C ASP A 199 -2.15 7.66 13.76
N LEU A 200 -2.34 7.28 12.50
CA LEU A 200 -2.89 6.00 12.07
C LEU A 200 -2.13 5.51 10.83
N LEU A 201 -1.54 4.33 10.90
CA LEU A 201 -0.77 3.74 9.79
C LEU A 201 -1.29 2.36 9.44
N GLY A 202 -1.72 2.17 8.20
CA GLY A 202 -2.19 0.89 7.68
C GLY A 202 -1.12 0.15 6.86
N LEU A 203 -1.00 -1.18 7.04
CA LEU A 203 -0.10 -2.03 6.26
C LEU A 203 -0.71 -3.39 5.89
N SER A 204 -0.07 -4.09 4.94
CA SER A 204 -0.52 -5.42 4.46
C SER A 204 0.67 -6.37 4.25
N GLY A 205 0.54 -7.62 4.72
CA GLY A 205 1.60 -8.61 4.67
C GLY A 205 1.99 -9.03 3.24
N HIS A 206 1.03 -9.19 2.36
CA HIS A 206 1.30 -9.68 1.00
C HIS A 206 2.03 -8.70 0.06
N LYS A 207 2.32 -7.50 0.52
CA LYS A 207 3.19 -6.54 -0.17
C LYS A 207 4.66 -6.64 0.24
N LEU A 208 4.93 -7.43 1.29
CA LEU A 208 6.24 -7.59 1.95
C LEU A 208 6.80 -9.01 1.79
N PHE A 209 6.34 -9.78 0.83
CA PHE A 209 6.64 -11.22 0.72
C PHE A 209 6.13 -12.03 1.92
N GLY A 210 5.11 -11.50 2.60
CA GLY A 210 4.33 -12.15 3.64
C GLY A 210 3.05 -12.79 3.11
N PRO A 211 2.27 -13.42 4.01
CA PRO A 211 1.03 -14.07 3.63
C PRO A 211 -0.07 -13.08 3.24
N LYS A 212 -0.96 -13.51 2.35
CA LYS A 212 -2.26 -12.86 2.10
C LYS A 212 -3.17 -13.07 3.31
N GLY A 213 -4.13 -12.17 3.51
CA GLY A 213 -5.12 -12.33 4.58
C GLY A 213 -4.69 -11.78 5.94
N VAL A 214 -3.59 -11.03 5.99
CA VAL A 214 -3.15 -10.33 7.20
C VAL A 214 -2.60 -8.95 6.88
N GLY A 215 -2.84 -8.02 7.78
CA GLY A 215 -2.29 -6.68 7.85
C GLY A 215 -2.37 -6.16 9.28
N ALA A 216 -2.10 -4.89 9.45
CA ALA A 216 -2.26 -4.21 10.72
C ALA A 216 -2.64 -2.74 10.51
N LEU A 217 -3.39 -2.22 11.47
CA LEU A 217 -3.50 -0.80 11.74
C LEU A 217 -2.68 -0.50 12.99
N ILE A 218 -1.79 0.47 12.90
CA ILE A 218 -1.05 0.99 14.04
C ILE A 218 -1.59 2.38 14.35
N ARG A 219 -2.08 2.60 15.57
CA ARG A 219 -2.59 3.89 16.04
C ARG A 219 -1.67 4.51 17.07
N ARG A 220 -1.54 5.80 17.06
CA ARG A 220 -0.91 6.56 18.14
C ARG A 220 -1.75 6.42 19.43
N PRO A 221 -1.13 6.25 20.60
CA PRO A 221 -1.85 6.25 21.89
C PRO A 221 -2.75 7.49 22.02
N GLY A 222 -3.95 7.28 22.55
CA GLY A 222 -4.94 8.34 22.74
C GLY A 222 -5.85 8.61 21.52
N VAL A 223 -5.56 8.10 20.33
CA VAL A 223 -6.49 8.17 19.19
C VAL A 223 -7.65 7.20 19.44
N ALA A 224 -8.87 7.70 19.47
CA ALA A 224 -10.04 6.85 19.68
C ALA A 224 -10.53 6.26 18.36
N LEU A 225 -10.97 5.01 18.43
CA LEU A 225 -11.57 4.27 17.32
C LEU A 225 -12.83 3.56 17.83
N ALA A 226 -13.91 3.64 17.05
CA ALA A 226 -15.06 2.75 17.19
C ALA A 226 -14.79 1.43 16.44
N PRO A 227 -15.15 0.26 17.01
CA PRO A 227 -14.96 -1.02 16.34
C PRO A 227 -15.83 -1.12 15.09
N GLN A 228 -15.24 -1.66 14.01
CA GLN A 228 -15.97 -1.92 12.77
C GLN A 228 -16.41 -3.37 12.63
N GLN A 229 -15.95 -4.24 13.53
CA GLN A 229 -16.31 -5.65 13.59
C GLN A 229 -16.57 -6.02 15.05
N HIS A 230 -17.84 -6.32 15.34
CA HIS A 230 -18.29 -6.65 16.70
C HIS A 230 -18.21 -8.14 17.00
N GLY A 231 -17.96 -8.52 18.28
CA GLY A 231 -17.86 -9.89 18.73
C GLY A 231 -17.11 -9.99 20.05
N GLY A 232 -16.15 -10.91 20.18
CA GLY A 232 -15.32 -11.06 21.36
C GLY A 232 -14.36 -9.88 21.56
N GLY A 233 -13.70 -9.84 22.73
CA GLY A 233 -12.83 -8.74 23.15
C GLY A 233 -11.40 -8.76 22.55
N GLN A 234 -11.17 -9.48 21.45
CA GLN A 234 -9.85 -9.50 20.78
C GLN A 234 -9.46 -8.09 20.32
N GLU A 235 -8.16 -7.89 20.15
CA GLU A 235 -7.57 -6.59 19.77
C GLU A 235 -8.11 -5.42 20.62
N GLY A 236 -8.26 -5.65 21.93
CA GLY A 236 -8.79 -4.64 22.86
C GLY A 236 -10.24 -4.23 22.59
N GLY A 237 -11.05 -5.10 21.98
CA GLY A 237 -12.43 -4.84 21.58
C GLY A 237 -12.59 -4.10 20.25
N LEU A 238 -11.49 -3.72 19.61
CA LEU A 238 -11.52 -2.95 18.34
C LEU A 238 -11.67 -3.83 17.11
N ARG A 239 -11.30 -5.11 17.21
CA ARG A 239 -11.41 -6.06 16.09
C ARG A 239 -11.67 -7.45 16.62
N ALA A 240 -12.91 -7.88 16.59
CA ALA A 240 -13.35 -9.17 17.07
C ALA A 240 -12.91 -10.33 16.17
N GLY A 241 -12.87 -11.53 16.73
CA GLY A 241 -12.54 -12.78 16.03
C GLY A 241 -11.20 -13.35 16.48
N THR A 242 -11.11 -14.69 16.48
CA THR A 242 -9.91 -15.41 16.88
C THR A 242 -8.71 -14.96 16.05
N ALA A 243 -7.61 -14.63 16.71
CA ALA A 243 -6.39 -14.20 16.05
C ALA A 243 -5.82 -15.31 15.15
N ALA A 244 -5.50 -14.96 13.92
CA ALA A 244 -4.91 -15.87 12.93
C ALA A 244 -3.40 -16.00 13.18
N VAL A 245 -3.01 -16.71 14.23
CA VAL A 245 -1.62 -16.82 14.72
C VAL A 245 -0.63 -17.14 13.60
N PRO A 246 -0.87 -18.12 12.70
CA PRO A 246 0.05 -18.39 11.60
C PRO A 246 0.31 -17.16 10.72
N LEU A 247 -0.74 -16.44 10.37
CA LEU A 247 -0.65 -15.26 9.49
C LEU A 247 0.05 -14.09 10.19
N ILE A 248 -0.21 -13.90 11.48
CA ILE A 248 0.41 -12.86 12.30
C ILE A 248 1.92 -13.11 12.45
N VAL A 249 2.33 -14.34 12.72
CA VAL A 249 3.75 -14.75 12.73
C VAL A 249 4.38 -14.56 11.35
N GLY A 250 3.66 -14.92 10.30
CA GLY A 250 4.11 -14.70 8.92
C GLY A 250 4.31 -13.21 8.59
N LEU A 251 3.42 -12.33 9.04
CA LEU A 251 3.57 -10.88 8.88
C LEU A 251 4.82 -10.36 9.60
N GLN A 252 5.05 -10.78 10.84
CA GLN A 252 6.25 -10.42 11.61
C GLN A 252 7.52 -10.79 10.87
N VAL A 253 7.67 -12.06 10.47
CA VAL A 253 8.89 -12.55 9.81
C VAL A 253 9.11 -11.85 8.46
N ALA A 254 8.05 -11.67 7.68
CA ALA A 254 8.13 -10.94 6.41
C ALA A 254 8.63 -9.50 6.61
N LEU A 255 8.17 -8.83 7.65
CA LEU A 255 8.57 -7.47 7.98
C LEU A 255 10.04 -7.41 8.43
N GLU A 256 10.48 -8.32 9.30
CA GLU A 256 11.87 -8.42 9.74
C GLU A 256 12.81 -8.65 8.55
N LEU A 257 12.47 -9.56 7.65
CA LEU A 257 13.23 -9.81 6.42
C LEU A 257 13.25 -8.59 5.48
N ALA A 258 12.13 -7.86 5.41
CA ALA A 258 12.06 -6.67 4.58
C ALA A 258 12.91 -5.50 5.10
N LEU A 259 13.08 -5.40 6.41
CA LEU A 259 13.90 -4.36 7.04
C LEU A 259 15.39 -4.69 7.02
N ALA A 260 15.76 -5.97 7.14
CA ALA A 260 17.14 -6.41 7.26
C ALA A 260 18.04 -6.01 6.08
N ASP A 261 17.50 -6.01 4.85
CA ASP A 261 18.24 -5.71 3.61
C ASP A 261 17.70 -4.47 2.87
N ARG A 262 16.86 -3.65 3.52
CA ARG A 262 16.08 -2.58 2.88
C ARG A 262 16.92 -1.66 2.00
N GLU A 263 18.02 -1.12 2.50
CA GLU A 263 18.83 -0.13 1.78
C GLU A 263 19.55 -0.76 0.59
N GLN A 264 20.17 -1.93 0.80
CA GLN A 264 20.87 -2.65 -0.27
C GLN A 264 19.87 -3.06 -1.37
N ARG A 265 18.70 -3.57 -0.98
CA ARG A 265 17.63 -3.94 -1.91
C ARG A 265 17.09 -2.71 -2.66
N ALA A 266 16.87 -1.58 -1.98
CA ALA A 266 16.42 -0.35 -2.61
C ALA A 266 17.42 0.15 -3.66
N ALA A 267 18.72 0.16 -3.36
CA ALA A 267 19.77 0.55 -4.31
C ALA A 267 19.77 -0.36 -5.54
N ARG A 268 19.77 -1.69 -5.34
CA ARG A 268 19.76 -2.68 -6.43
C ARG A 268 18.50 -2.55 -7.31
N LEU A 269 17.31 -2.46 -6.70
CA LEU A 269 16.07 -2.37 -7.45
C LEU A 269 15.94 -1.02 -8.19
N SER A 270 16.46 0.07 -7.63
CA SER A 270 16.53 1.35 -8.32
C SER A 270 17.40 1.27 -9.58
N ALA A 271 18.57 0.64 -9.51
CA ALA A 271 19.46 0.45 -10.66
C ALA A 271 18.77 -0.37 -11.77
N LEU A 272 18.10 -1.47 -11.42
CA LEU A 272 17.34 -2.30 -12.37
C LEU A 272 16.16 -1.55 -12.99
N ARG A 273 15.41 -0.79 -12.19
CA ARG A 273 14.31 0.07 -12.65
C ARG A 273 14.82 1.13 -13.63
N ASP A 274 15.91 1.79 -13.30
CA ASP A 274 16.47 2.87 -14.12
C ASP A 274 17.04 2.34 -15.44
N ARG A 275 17.66 1.15 -15.45
CA ARG A 275 18.05 0.43 -16.68
C ARG A 275 16.83 0.14 -17.55
N LEU A 276 15.75 -0.40 -16.96
CA LEU A 276 14.50 -0.64 -17.69
C LEU A 276 13.95 0.65 -18.28
N TRP A 277 13.87 1.72 -17.49
CA TRP A 277 13.38 3.02 -17.95
C TRP A 277 14.21 3.58 -19.11
N GLN A 278 15.54 3.58 -19.00
CA GLN A 278 16.43 4.08 -20.06
C GLN A 278 16.19 3.35 -21.39
N ALA A 279 16.17 2.02 -21.37
CA ALA A 279 15.94 1.22 -22.56
C ALA A 279 14.54 1.44 -23.19
N LEU A 280 13.50 1.64 -22.35
CA LEU A 280 12.16 1.92 -22.85
C LEU A 280 12.04 3.34 -23.42
N ALA A 281 12.69 4.33 -22.82
CA ALA A 281 12.67 5.71 -23.29
C ALA A 281 13.28 5.87 -24.69
N GLU A 282 14.29 5.05 -25.03
CA GLU A 282 14.93 5.02 -26.37
C GLU A 282 13.99 4.57 -27.50
N LEU A 283 12.90 3.87 -27.18
CA LEU A 283 11.93 3.42 -28.18
C LEU A 283 11.07 4.56 -28.75
N GLY A 284 11.16 5.77 -28.17
CA GLY A 284 10.35 6.93 -28.54
C GLY A 284 8.86 6.77 -28.18
N GLY A 285 8.16 7.87 -27.99
CA GLY A 285 6.72 7.87 -27.68
C GLY A 285 6.34 7.15 -26.40
N ILE A 286 7.30 6.88 -25.48
CA ILE A 286 7.06 6.34 -24.16
C ILE A 286 7.26 7.46 -23.12
N SER A 287 6.27 7.65 -22.25
CA SER A 287 6.31 8.68 -21.22
C SER A 287 6.18 8.07 -19.83
N LEU A 288 6.96 8.62 -18.88
CA LEU A 288 6.92 8.23 -17.47
C LEU A 288 5.65 8.75 -16.80
N ASN A 289 5.01 7.94 -15.96
CA ASN A 289 3.94 8.35 -15.08
C ASN A 289 4.48 8.51 -13.65
N GLY A 290 4.13 9.64 -13.03
CA GLY A 290 4.60 10.00 -11.69
C GLY A 290 5.96 10.68 -11.67
N ASP A 291 6.36 11.15 -10.50
CA ASP A 291 7.64 11.85 -10.29
C ASP A 291 8.84 10.91 -10.52
N ARG A 292 9.93 11.44 -11.08
CA ARG A 292 11.11 10.63 -11.39
C ARG A 292 11.97 10.35 -10.15
N GLY A 293 12.09 11.30 -9.24
CA GLY A 293 12.93 11.22 -8.05
C GLY A 293 12.18 10.74 -6.82
N GLN A 294 10.99 11.30 -6.58
CA GLN A 294 10.15 10.97 -5.43
C GLN A 294 9.30 9.72 -5.72
N ARG A 295 9.98 8.56 -5.82
CA ARG A 295 9.29 7.29 -6.11
C ARG A 295 9.92 6.09 -5.41
N LEU A 296 9.09 5.04 -5.26
CA LEU A 296 9.54 3.74 -4.77
C LEU A 296 10.69 3.18 -5.64
N PRO A 297 11.70 2.55 -5.03
CA PRO A 297 12.86 2.01 -5.75
C PRO A 297 12.50 0.94 -6.78
N HIS A 298 11.40 0.23 -6.58
CA HIS A 298 10.97 -0.94 -7.35
C HIS A 298 9.74 -0.69 -8.24
N ASN A 299 9.33 0.57 -8.43
CA ASN A 299 8.19 0.94 -9.27
C ASN A 299 8.64 1.65 -10.54
N LEU A 300 8.13 1.20 -11.68
CA LEU A 300 8.14 1.95 -12.94
C LEU A 300 6.74 1.87 -13.54
N ASN A 301 6.17 3.03 -13.89
CA ASN A 301 4.92 3.11 -14.62
C ASN A 301 5.12 4.02 -15.85
N VAL A 302 4.79 3.51 -17.03
CA VAL A 302 4.97 4.22 -18.30
C VAL A 302 3.72 4.14 -19.16
N CYS A 303 3.45 5.17 -19.96
CA CYS A 303 2.48 5.10 -21.07
C CYS A 303 3.20 4.89 -22.39
N VAL A 304 2.69 3.98 -23.22
CA VAL A 304 3.19 3.72 -24.57
C VAL A 304 2.28 4.44 -25.58
N GLY A 305 2.75 5.53 -26.12
CA GLY A 305 1.99 6.33 -27.09
C GLY A 305 1.86 5.67 -28.46
N GLY A 306 0.72 5.90 -29.13
CA GLY A 306 0.49 5.46 -30.50
C GLY A 306 0.21 3.96 -30.68
N VAL A 307 -0.18 3.25 -29.60
CA VAL A 307 -0.53 1.82 -29.66
C VAL A 307 -1.86 1.52 -28.97
N ASP A 308 -2.53 0.46 -29.40
CA ASP A 308 -3.70 -0.06 -28.70
C ASP A 308 -3.27 -0.82 -27.44
N GLY A 309 -3.77 -0.38 -26.27
CA GLY A 309 -3.38 -0.94 -24.99
C GLY A 309 -3.81 -2.41 -24.81
N THR A 310 -4.97 -2.81 -25.33
CA THR A 310 -5.45 -4.21 -25.24
C THR A 310 -4.54 -5.14 -26.03
N ARG A 311 -4.16 -4.74 -27.25
CA ARG A 311 -3.21 -5.49 -28.07
C ARG A 311 -1.82 -5.53 -27.43
N LEU A 312 -1.36 -4.40 -26.86
CA LEU A 312 -0.08 -4.32 -26.15
C LEU A 312 -0.02 -5.35 -25.03
N HIS A 313 -0.97 -5.32 -24.09
CA HIS A 313 -1.01 -6.29 -22.98
C HIS A 313 -1.23 -7.72 -23.46
N GLY A 314 -1.96 -7.93 -24.56
CA GLY A 314 -2.13 -9.22 -25.22
C GLY A 314 -0.82 -9.86 -25.69
N LEU A 315 0.12 -9.03 -26.21
CA LEU A 315 1.46 -9.48 -26.61
C LEU A 315 2.37 -9.72 -25.40
N LEU A 316 2.35 -8.81 -24.42
CA LEU A 316 3.24 -8.86 -23.25
C LEU A 316 2.97 -10.08 -22.35
N ARG A 317 1.71 -10.47 -22.11
CA ARG A 317 1.30 -11.51 -21.18
C ARG A 317 1.93 -12.88 -21.40
N ARG A 318 2.51 -13.14 -22.56
CA ARG A 318 3.19 -14.40 -22.89
C ARG A 318 4.62 -14.48 -22.36
N ARG A 319 5.24 -13.33 -22.05
CA ARG A 319 6.64 -13.23 -21.66
C ARG A 319 6.83 -12.61 -20.28
N ILE A 320 5.98 -11.63 -19.93
CA ILE A 320 6.09 -10.89 -18.65
C ILE A 320 4.72 -10.75 -17.98
N ALA A 321 4.71 -10.82 -16.66
CA ALA A 321 3.55 -10.49 -15.84
C ALA A 321 3.68 -9.04 -15.38
N VAL A 322 2.81 -8.16 -15.88
CA VAL A 322 2.73 -6.73 -15.58
C VAL A 322 1.26 -6.30 -15.50
N SER A 323 0.97 -5.14 -14.93
CA SER A 323 -0.38 -4.56 -14.87
C SER A 323 -0.49 -3.30 -15.71
N SER A 324 -1.70 -2.96 -16.19
CA SER A 324 -2.01 -1.68 -16.85
C SER A 324 -2.34 -0.55 -15.85
N GLY A 325 -2.58 -0.89 -14.59
CA GLY A 325 -2.99 0.01 -13.52
C GLY A 325 -3.25 -0.76 -12.24
N SER A 326 -4.30 -0.40 -11.49
CA SER A 326 -4.68 -1.16 -10.29
C SER A 326 -5.27 -2.53 -10.69
N ALA A 327 -4.84 -3.59 -10.02
CA ALA A 327 -5.38 -4.94 -10.18
C ALA A 327 -6.90 -5.02 -9.85
N CYS A 328 -7.44 -4.04 -9.12
CA CYS A 328 -8.83 -3.99 -8.69
C CYS A 328 -9.77 -3.29 -9.69
N SER A 329 -9.28 -2.74 -10.80
CA SER A 329 -10.09 -1.88 -11.69
C SER A 329 -11.04 -2.61 -12.65
N GLN A 330 -11.04 -3.94 -12.68
CA GLN A 330 -11.96 -4.79 -13.48
C GLN A 330 -12.28 -4.22 -14.89
N GLY A 331 -11.24 -3.73 -15.62
CA GLY A 331 -11.40 -3.17 -16.97
C GLY A 331 -11.79 -1.68 -17.01
N SER A 332 -12.00 -1.01 -15.88
CA SER A 332 -12.18 0.44 -15.84
C SER A 332 -10.83 1.16 -15.97
N PRO A 333 -10.78 2.34 -16.63
CA PRO A 333 -9.56 3.15 -16.68
C PRO A 333 -9.04 3.49 -15.29
N SER A 334 -7.72 3.57 -15.14
CA SER A 334 -7.10 3.95 -13.87
C SER A 334 -7.50 5.37 -13.46
N HIS A 335 -8.12 5.51 -12.29
CA HIS A 335 -8.43 6.82 -11.72
C HIS A 335 -7.15 7.59 -11.33
N VAL A 336 -6.07 6.88 -11.00
CA VAL A 336 -4.77 7.48 -10.69
C VAL A 336 -4.21 8.15 -11.94
N LEU A 337 -4.15 7.45 -13.08
CA LEU A 337 -3.65 8.02 -14.33
C LEU A 337 -4.56 9.15 -14.85
N ALA A 338 -5.87 9.03 -14.68
CA ALA A 338 -6.81 10.11 -14.97
C ALA A 338 -6.55 11.36 -14.09
N ALA A 339 -6.23 11.18 -12.80
CA ALA A 339 -5.86 12.28 -11.91
C ALA A 339 -4.55 12.98 -12.30
N LEU A 340 -3.65 12.30 -13.03
CA LEU A 340 -2.44 12.89 -13.62
C LEU A 340 -2.73 13.59 -14.96
N GLY A 341 -3.97 13.60 -15.45
CA GLY A 341 -4.35 14.19 -16.72
C GLY A 341 -4.12 13.27 -17.93
N ARG A 342 -3.87 11.96 -17.73
CA ARG A 342 -3.73 11.01 -18.84
C ARG A 342 -5.10 10.75 -19.50
N SER A 343 -5.12 10.74 -20.81
CA SER A 343 -6.31 10.34 -21.58
C SER A 343 -6.64 8.86 -21.35
N ARG A 344 -7.86 8.46 -21.67
CA ARG A 344 -8.29 7.06 -21.57
C ARG A 344 -7.43 6.12 -22.43
N ALA A 345 -7.00 6.58 -23.61
CA ALA A 345 -6.14 5.81 -24.50
C ALA A 345 -4.73 5.62 -23.90
N GLU A 346 -4.12 6.70 -23.37
CA GLU A 346 -2.82 6.61 -22.70
C GLU A 346 -2.90 5.70 -21.46
N ALA A 347 -3.95 5.83 -20.63
CA ALA A 347 -4.14 5.00 -19.46
C ALA A 347 -4.33 3.52 -19.82
N ALA A 348 -4.99 3.20 -20.93
CA ALA A 348 -5.15 1.83 -21.43
C ALA A 348 -3.83 1.23 -21.92
N ALA A 349 -2.94 2.05 -22.49
CA ALA A 349 -1.61 1.65 -22.96
C ALA A 349 -0.50 1.85 -21.89
N ALA A 350 -0.87 2.05 -20.63
CA ALA A 350 0.09 2.13 -19.55
C ALA A 350 0.57 0.74 -19.13
N ILE A 351 1.83 0.65 -18.74
CA ILE A 351 2.44 -0.56 -18.20
C ILE A 351 3.03 -0.20 -16.83
N ARG A 352 2.58 -0.92 -15.78
CA ARG A 352 3.19 -0.86 -14.46
C ARG A 352 4.11 -2.06 -14.28
N PHE A 353 5.38 -1.80 -14.06
CA PHE A 353 6.39 -2.78 -13.64
C PHE A 353 6.59 -2.64 -12.13
N GLY A 354 6.37 -3.72 -11.41
CA GLY A 354 6.68 -3.84 -10.00
C GLY A 354 7.78 -4.88 -9.83
N LEU A 355 9.00 -4.43 -9.57
CA LEU A 355 10.14 -5.31 -9.31
C LEU A 355 10.03 -5.91 -7.91
N GLY A 356 10.64 -7.06 -7.68
CA GLY A 356 10.61 -7.73 -6.39
C GLY A 356 11.98 -8.14 -5.89
N ARG A 357 12.02 -8.76 -4.71
CA ARG A 357 13.25 -9.23 -4.08
C ARG A 357 14.08 -10.13 -5.00
N GLY A 358 13.42 -11.00 -5.76
CA GLY A 358 14.06 -11.92 -6.71
C GLY A 358 14.32 -11.36 -8.11
N SER A 359 13.88 -10.13 -8.41
CA SER A 359 14.10 -9.54 -9.73
C SER A 359 15.60 -9.30 -9.98
N GLY A 360 16.08 -9.72 -11.16
CA GLY A 360 17.45 -9.60 -11.61
C GLY A 360 17.57 -9.05 -13.03
N GLU A 361 18.78 -9.01 -13.56
CA GLU A 361 19.05 -8.48 -14.91
C GLU A 361 18.33 -9.27 -16.01
N ALA A 362 18.22 -10.60 -15.87
CA ALA A 362 17.56 -11.45 -16.87
C ALA A 362 16.07 -11.11 -17.05
N GLU A 363 15.34 -10.85 -15.95
CA GLU A 363 13.95 -10.43 -16.02
C GLU A 363 13.81 -9.05 -16.64
N ILE A 364 14.76 -8.13 -16.38
CA ILE A 364 14.77 -6.79 -16.95
C ILE A 364 15.02 -6.85 -18.46
N GLU A 365 16.01 -7.63 -18.91
CA GLU A 365 16.26 -7.83 -20.35
C GLU A 365 15.04 -8.46 -21.05
N THR A 366 14.43 -9.48 -20.43
CA THR A 366 13.19 -10.08 -20.95
C THR A 366 12.08 -9.04 -21.10
N ALA A 367 11.94 -8.12 -20.12
CA ALA A 367 10.94 -7.05 -20.18
C ALA A 367 11.25 -6.04 -21.28
N ILE A 368 12.50 -5.61 -21.42
CA ILE A 368 12.96 -4.68 -22.47
C ILE A 368 12.66 -5.26 -23.86
N GLU A 369 13.07 -6.51 -24.12
CA GLU A 369 12.83 -7.19 -25.38
C GLU A 369 11.33 -7.35 -25.68
N ALA A 370 10.54 -7.81 -24.68
CA ALA A 370 9.12 -8.01 -24.85
C ALA A 370 8.39 -6.71 -25.21
N VAL A 371 8.72 -5.59 -24.54
CA VAL A 371 8.12 -4.29 -24.85
C VAL A 371 8.60 -3.79 -26.23
N ARG A 372 9.89 -3.90 -26.54
CA ARG A 372 10.46 -3.49 -27.83
C ARG A 372 9.76 -4.20 -29.01
N GLU A 373 9.64 -5.52 -28.94
CA GLU A 373 8.97 -6.33 -29.95
C GLU A 373 7.49 -5.98 -30.11
N ALA A 374 6.77 -5.85 -28.95
CA ALA A 374 5.35 -5.50 -28.94
C ALA A 374 5.10 -4.11 -29.56
N VAL A 375 5.89 -3.11 -29.16
CA VAL A 375 5.79 -1.74 -29.69
C VAL A 375 6.11 -1.72 -31.19
N ALA A 376 7.18 -2.39 -31.62
CA ALA A 376 7.54 -2.48 -33.03
C ALA A 376 6.45 -3.17 -33.87
N ALA A 377 5.85 -4.24 -33.36
CA ALA A 377 4.75 -4.93 -34.05
C ALA A 377 3.49 -4.04 -34.20
N LEU A 378 3.13 -3.31 -33.12
CA LEU A 378 1.93 -2.48 -33.10
C LEU A 378 2.07 -1.18 -33.94
N ARG A 379 3.28 -0.62 -34.01
CA ARG A 379 3.53 0.61 -34.78
C ARG A 379 3.70 0.37 -36.30
N ARG A 380 4.02 -0.86 -36.71
CA ARG A 380 4.07 -1.22 -38.16
C ARG A 380 2.69 -1.34 -38.83
N GLY A 381 1.62 -1.30 -38.01
CA GLY A 381 0.26 -1.51 -38.52
C GLY A 381 -0.09 -2.98 -38.78
N PRO A 382 -1.37 -3.31 -39.06
CA PRO A 382 -1.75 -4.64 -39.51
C PRO A 382 -1.16 -4.96 -40.85
#